data_10cb8c5c3b76fd4eafd463af1060fc48
#
_entry.id   10cb8c5c3b76fd4eafd463af1060fc48
#
_cell.length_a   1.000
_cell.length_b   1.000
_cell.length_c   1.000
_cell.angle_alpha   90.00
_cell.angle_beta   90.00
_cell.angle_gamma   90.00
#
_symmetry.space_group_name_H-M   'P 1'
#
loop_
_entity.id
_entity.type
_entity.pdbx_description
1 polymer ?
#
loop_
_entity_poly.entity_id
_entity_poly.type
_entity_poly.pdbx_seq_one_letter_code
_entity_poly.pdbx_strand_id
1 'polypeptide(L)'
;METKDYIVRGIAANGGIRCFAITSRNLVEEARRRHNTSPVITAALGRLLSGGAMMGAMMKNPSDLLTLQIQCNGPVKGLTVTADASGHVKGYANVPQVHIGARPDGKLNVGGALDLGVLTVIKDIGLKEPYAGQVQLVSGEIAEDLTYYFATSEQTPSSVALGVLMNKNNTVNCAGGYIIQLMPDVEDEVIDRLEAVLKETESVTTLL
;
A
#
# COMPACT_ATOMS: atom_id res chain seq x y z
N MET A 1 9.84 -24.35 -5.44
CA MET A 1 8.43 -24.16 -5.03
C MET A 1 8.06 -22.72 -5.39
N GLU A 2 7.02 -22.51 -6.19
CA GLU A 2 6.47 -21.17 -6.33
C GLU A 2 5.87 -20.76 -5.00
N THR A 3 6.44 -19.73 -4.38
CA THR A 3 5.88 -19.14 -3.16
C THR A 3 4.57 -18.45 -3.55
N LYS A 4 3.46 -18.86 -2.93
CA LYS A 4 2.16 -18.21 -3.14
C LYS A 4 2.13 -16.89 -2.36
N ASP A 5 1.50 -15.88 -2.94
CA ASP A 5 1.16 -14.66 -2.21
C ASP A 5 0.04 -14.94 -1.20
N TYR A 6 0.10 -14.29 -0.05
CA TYR A 6 -0.91 -14.44 1.01
C TYR A 6 -0.98 -13.20 1.89
N ILE A 7 -2.12 -13.03 2.55
CA ILE A 7 -2.34 -12.01 3.59
C ILE A 7 -2.50 -12.72 4.93
N VAL A 8 -1.79 -12.22 5.94
CA VAL A 8 -1.94 -12.62 7.34
C VAL A 8 -2.64 -11.50 8.09
N ARG A 9 -3.60 -11.86 8.94
CA ARG A 9 -4.23 -10.95 9.89
C ARG A 9 -3.86 -11.36 11.30
N GLY A 10 -3.55 -10.39 12.15
CA GLY A 10 -3.21 -10.61 13.54
C GLY A 10 -3.83 -9.57 14.46
N ILE A 11 -3.98 -9.95 15.72
CA ILE A 11 -4.43 -9.10 16.81
C ILE A 11 -3.44 -9.27 17.95
N ALA A 12 -3.05 -8.18 18.59
CA ALA A 12 -2.15 -8.16 19.74
C ALA A 12 -2.68 -7.23 20.84
N ALA A 13 -2.02 -7.25 22.00
CA ALA A 13 -2.34 -6.38 23.14
C ALA A 13 -3.84 -6.41 23.49
N ASN A 14 -4.40 -7.62 23.71
CA ASN A 14 -5.81 -7.83 24.06
C ASN A 14 -6.80 -7.13 23.11
N GLY A 15 -6.47 -7.02 21.83
CA GLY A 15 -7.32 -6.35 20.84
C GLY A 15 -6.95 -4.87 20.57
N GLY A 16 -6.02 -4.32 21.31
CA GLY A 16 -5.57 -2.94 21.15
C GLY A 16 -4.75 -2.69 19.89
N ILE A 17 -4.18 -3.73 19.31
CA ILE A 17 -3.44 -3.66 18.05
C ILE A 17 -4.05 -4.64 17.06
N ARG A 18 -4.33 -4.18 15.86
CA ARG A 18 -4.64 -5.06 14.73
C ARG A 18 -3.60 -4.88 13.62
N CYS A 19 -3.21 -5.98 12.99
CA CYS A 19 -2.23 -5.94 11.92
C CYS A 19 -2.65 -6.79 10.72
N PHE A 20 -2.18 -6.36 9.55
CA PHE A 20 -2.24 -7.07 8.29
C PHE A 20 -0.86 -7.07 7.68
N ALA A 21 -0.42 -8.20 7.17
CA ALA A 21 0.83 -8.31 6.44
C ALA A 21 0.61 -9.11 5.16
N ILE A 22 1.30 -8.73 4.09
CA ILE A 22 1.16 -9.35 2.77
C ILE A 22 2.52 -9.68 2.17
N THR A 23 2.61 -10.86 1.54
CA THR A 23 3.57 -11.13 0.48
C THR A 23 2.84 -11.01 -0.86
N SER A 24 3.39 -10.26 -1.82
CA SER A 24 2.69 -9.88 -3.06
C SER A 24 3.56 -9.93 -4.31
N ARG A 25 4.66 -10.71 -4.26
CA ARG A 25 5.60 -10.80 -5.38
C ARG A 25 4.93 -11.20 -6.69
N ASN A 26 4.10 -12.24 -6.65
CA ASN A 26 3.47 -12.77 -7.88
C ASN A 26 2.39 -11.82 -8.40
N LEU A 27 1.62 -11.20 -7.51
CA LEU A 27 0.65 -10.15 -7.83
C LEU A 27 1.30 -8.99 -8.57
N VAL A 28 2.41 -8.47 -8.02
CA VAL A 28 3.11 -7.31 -8.59
C VAL A 28 3.79 -7.68 -9.92
N GLU A 29 4.39 -8.86 -10.01
CA GLU A 29 4.99 -9.36 -11.26
C GLU A 29 3.93 -9.55 -12.36
N GLU A 30 2.76 -10.08 -12.01
CA GLU A 30 1.66 -10.23 -12.95
C GLU A 30 1.15 -8.87 -13.46
N ALA A 31 0.98 -7.90 -12.57
CA ALA A 31 0.63 -6.53 -12.94
C ALA A 31 1.70 -5.89 -13.85
N ARG A 32 2.99 -6.05 -13.49
CA ARG A 32 4.11 -5.58 -14.31
C ARG A 32 4.05 -6.18 -15.72
N ARG A 33 3.87 -7.47 -15.81
CA ARG A 33 3.82 -8.19 -17.09
C ARG A 33 2.64 -7.77 -17.96
N ARG A 34 1.45 -7.66 -17.36
CA ARG A 34 0.21 -7.29 -18.09
C ARG A 34 0.20 -5.87 -18.59
N HIS A 35 0.70 -4.94 -17.76
CA HIS A 35 0.70 -3.52 -18.08
C HIS A 35 2.04 -3.04 -18.65
N ASN A 36 3.04 -3.93 -18.75
CA ASN A 36 4.40 -3.62 -19.22
C ASN A 36 4.96 -2.37 -18.53
N THR A 37 4.93 -2.36 -17.18
CA THR A 37 5.35 -1.19 -16.41
C THR A 37 6.88 -1.09 -16.31
N SER A 38 7.40 0.15 -16.36
CA SER A 38 8.80 0.44 -16.03
C SER A 38 9.11 0.18 -14.56
N PRO A 39 10.38 0.01 -14.13
CA PRO A 39 10.71 -0.35 -12.75
C PRO A 39 10.09 0.57 -11.70
N VAL A 40 10.16 1.88 -11.90
CA VAL A 40 9.59 2.86 -10.95
C VAL A 40 8.08 2.75 -10.87
N ILE A 41 7.40 2.51 -11.99
CA ILE A 41 5.93 2.36 -12.01
C ILE A 41 5.53 0.99 -11.46
N THR A 42 6.33 -0.05 -11.67
CA THR A 42 6.12 -1.35 -11.01
C THR A 42 6.19 -1.20 -9.49
N ALA A 43 7.16 -0.43 -8.99
CA ALA A 43 7.26 -0.18 -7.55
C ALA A 43 6.08 0.64 -7.03
N ALA A 44 5.67 1.71 -7.72
CA ALA A 44 4.54 2.54 -7.34
C ALA A 44 3.22 1.75 -7.34
N LEU A 45 2.89 1.11 -8.47
CA LEU A 45 1.67 0.31 -8.61
C LEU A 45 1.66 -0.89 -7.66
N GLY A 46 2.81 -1.56 -7.49
CA GLY A 46 2.95 -2.71 -6.62
C GLY A 46 2.72 -2.39 -5.14
N ARG A 47 3.24 -1.25 -4.67
CA ARG A 47 2.94 -0.76 -3.31
C ARG A 47 1.45 -0.47 -3.14
N LEU A 48 0.82 0.21 -4.10
CA LEU A 48 -0.61 0.52 -4.03
C LEU A 48 -1.48 -0.74 -4.12
N LEU A 49 -1.11 -1.73 -4.94
CA LEU A 49 -1.76 -3.04 -5.00
C LEU A 49 -1.67 -3.79 -3.67
N SER A 50 -0.50 -3.80 -3.03
CA SER A 50 -0.28 -4.45 -1.73
C SER A 50 -1.09 -3.77 -0.63
N GLY A 51 -1.08 -2.45 -0.57
CA GLY A 51 -1.91 -1.65 0.33
C GLY A 51 -3.40 -1.90 0.09
N GLY A 52 -3.83 -1.86 -1.17
CA GLY A 52 -5.22 -2.11 -1.57
C GLY A 52 -5.71 -3.50 -1.20
N ALA A 53 -4.89 -4.55 -1.41
CA ALA A 53 -5.24 -5.92 -1.03
C ALA A 53 -5.44 -6.06 0.49
N MET A 54 -4.55 -5.49 1.30
CA MET A 54 -4.71 -5.48 2.76
C MET A 54 -5.94 -4.68 3.20
N MET A 55 -6.15 -3.49 2.63
CA MET A 55 -7.31 -2.65 2.95
C MET A 55 -8.63 -3.29 2.47
N GLY A 56 -8.64 -3.98 1.33
CA GLY A 56 -9.76 -4.81 0.90
C GLY A 56 -10.09 -5.89 1.93
N ALA A 57 -9.08 -6.61 2.41
CA ALA A 57 -9.23 -7.64 3.44
C ALA A 57 -9.69 -7.09 4.82
N MET A 58 -9.71 -5.76 5.01
CA MET A 58 -10.32 -5.10 6.19
C MET A 58 -11.84 -4.91 6.04
N MET A 59 -12.38 -5.02 4.82
CA MET A 59 -13.80 -4.87 4.55
C MET A 59 -14.60 -5.98 5.23
N LYS A 60 -15.86 -5.70 5.57
CA LYS A 60 -16.67 -6.61 6.42
C LYS A 60 -17.51 -7.59 5.62
N ASN A 61 -18.06 -7.12 4.49
CA ASN A 61 -18.99 -7.94 3.69
C ASN A 61 -18.32 -8.39 2.39
N PRO A 62 -18.63 -9.59 1.89
CA PRO A 62 -18.08 -10.09 0.63
C PRO A 62 -18.38 -9.21 -0.59
N SER A 63 -19.46 -8.43 -0.55
CA SER A 63 -19.86 -7.49 -1.61
C SER A 63 -19.17 -6.13 -1.54
N ASP A 64 -18.45 -5.85 -0.43
CA ASP A 64 -17.80 -4.56 -0.25
C ASP A 64 -16.63 -4.41 -1.24
N LEU A 65 -16.50 -3.23 -1.82
CA LEU A 65 -15.42 -2.88 -2.75
C LEU A 65 -14.65 -1.66 -2.26
N LEU A 66 -13.35 -1.73 -2.37
CA LEU A 66 -12.44 -0.63 -2.11
C LEU A 66 -11.82 -0.17 -3.42
N THR A 67 -11.77 1.15 -3.65
CA THR A 67 -10.96 1.74 -4.72
C THR A 67 -10.00 2.76 -4.15
N LEU A 68 -8.72 2.59 -4.44
CA LEU A 68 -7.65 3.56 -4.19
C LEU A 68 -7.32 4.25 -5.51
N GLN A 69 -7.46 5.57 -5.56
CA GLN A 69 -7.13 6.35 -6.74
C GLN A 69 -6.14 7.44 -6.38
N ILE A 70 -5.02 7.47 -7.06
CA ILE A 70 -4.07 8.58 -7.02
C ILE A 70 -4.19 9.36 -8.32
N GLN A 71 -4.47 10.66 -8.22
CA GLN A 71 -4.37 11.61 -9.31
C GLN A 71 -3.22 12.55 -9.01
N CYS A 72 -2.29 12.73 -9.95
CA CYS A 72 -1.06 13.43 -9.65
C CYS A 72 -0.48 14.16 -10.87
N ASN A 73 0.41 15.12 -10.61
CA ASN A 73 1.05 15.95 -11.63
C ASN A 73 2.27 15.28 -12.26
N GLY A 74 2.87 14.31 -11.54
CA GLY A 74 4.03 13.58 -12.00
C GLY A 74 3.81 12.82 -13.31
N PRO A 75 4.88 12.29 -13.91
CA PRO A 75 4.82 11.67 -15.24
C PRO A 75 3.92 10.43 -15.31
N VAL A 76 3.63 9.74 -14.21
CA VAL A 76 2.68 8.60 -14.18
C VAL A 76 1.23 9.03 -14.37
N LYS A 77 0.88 10.27 -14.09
CA LYS A 77 -0.46 10.89 -14.17
C LYS A 77 -1.53 10.30 -13.26
N GLY A 78 -1.30 9.15 -12.68
CA GLY A 78 -2.17 8.53 -11.70
C GLY A 78 -2.08 7.01 -11.67
N LEU A 79 -2.60 6.47 -10.57
CA LEU A 79 -2.71 5.03 -10.29
C LEU A 79 -4.14 4.74 -9.82
N THR A 80 -4.69 3.61 -10.23
CA THR A 80 -5.98 3.14 -9.72
C THR A 80 -5.88 1.68 -9.34
N VAL A 81 -6.37 1.35 -8.14
CA VAL A 81 -6.41 -0.02 -7.60
C VAL A 81 -7.81 -0.25 -7.03
N THR A 82 -8.40 -1.40 -7.34
CA THR A 82 -9.66 -1.86 -6.75
C THR A 82 -9.45 -3.21 -6.10
N ALA A 83 -9.95 -3.38 -4.88
CA ALA A 83 -9.86 -4.60 -4.10
C ALA A 83 -11.19 -4.99 -3.49
N ASP A 84 -11.42 -6.29 -3.25
CA ASP A 84 -12.57 -6.81 -2.54
C ASP A 84 -12.23 -7.34 -1.14
N ALA A 85 -13.23 -7.75 -0.39
CA ALA A 85 -13.08 -8.29 0.96
C ALA A 85 -12.33 -9.63 1.03
N SER A 86 -12.18 -10.33 -0.09
CA SER A 86 -11.40 -11.58 -0.21
C SER A 86 -9.91 -11.32 -0.47
N GLY A 87 -9.52 -10.05 -0.64
CA GLY A 87 -8.15 -9.65 -0.95
C GLY A 87 -7.80 -9.79 -2.44
N HIS A 88 -8.78 -10.06 -3.32
CA HIS A 88 -8.55 -9.95 -4.76
C HIS A 88 -8.35 -8.49 -5.12
N VAL A 89 -7.33 -8.22 -5.90
CA VAL A 89 -6.96 -6.85 -6.25
C VAL A 89 -6.58 -6.76 -7.72
N LYS A 90 -6.94 -5.63 -8.32
CA LYS A 90 -6.52 -5.25 -9.67
C LYS A 90 -6.21 -3.77 -9.71
N GLY A 91 -5.36 -3.37 -10.64
CA GLY A 91 -5.03 -1.95 -10.77
C GLY A 91 -4.17 -1.68 -12.00
N TYR A 92 -4.02 -0.40 -12.30
CA TYR A 92 -3.24 0.08 -13.43
C TYR A 92 -2.64 1.46 -13.16
N ALA A 93 -1.65 1.82 -13.97
CA ALA A 93 -1.08 3.16 -14.04
C ALA A 93 -1.54 3.85 -15.32
N ASN A 94 -1.85 5.16 -15.25
CA ASN A 94 -2.26 5.93 -16.42
C ASN A 94 -1.15 5.99 -17.47
N VAL A 95 0.11 6.14 -17.03
CA VAL A 95 1.30 6.06 -17.90
C VAL A 95 2.20 4.95 -17.35
N PRO A 96 2.19 3.75 -17.96
CA PRO A 96 2.93 2.60 -17.42
C PRO A 96 4.45 2.69 -17.65
N GLN A 97 4.90 3.45 -18.64
CA GLN A 97 6.31 3.62 -18.97
C GLN A 97 6.78 5.01 -18.61
N VAL A 98 7.47 5.11 -17.47
CA VAL A 98 8.11 6.36 -17.00
C VAL A 98 9.58 6.10 -16.74
N HIS A 99 10.43 6.98 -17.27
CA HIS A 99 11.87 6.92 -17.10
C HIS A 99 12.35 8.17 -16.37
N ILE A 100 12.67 8.00 -15.09
CA ILE A 100 13.26 9.06 -14.24
C ILE A 100 14.49 8.51 -13.53
N GLY A 101 15.39 9.41 -13.14
CA GLY A 101 16.59 9.04 -12.39
C GLY A 101 16.24 8.41 -11.02
N ALA A 102 17.13 7.55 -10.55
CA ALA A 102 17.07 7.04 -9.19
C ALA A 102 17.26 8.17 -8.16
N ARG A 103 16.83 7.95 -6.94
CA ARG A 103 17.12 8.83 -5.80
C ARG A 103 18.63 8.83 -5.49
N PRO A 104 19.14 9.84 -4.75
CA PRO A 104 20.56 9.86 -4.34
C PRO A 104 21.01 8.63 -3.54
N ASP A 105 20.07 7.96 -2.83
CA ASP A 105 20.30 6.72 -2.10
C ASP A 105 20.25 5.45 -2.99
N GLY A 106 20.14 5.61 -4.30
CA GLY A 106 20.09 4.54 -5.29
C GLY A 106 18.74 3.84 -5.42
N LYS A 107 17.73 4.24 -4.65
CA LYS A 107 16.37 3.67 -4.71
C LYS A 107 15.57 4.26 -5.89
N LEU A 108 14.54 3.52 -6.30
CA LEU A 108 13.59 4.00 -7.30
C LEU A 108 12.86 5.26 -6.79
N ASN A 109 12.78 6.28 -7.62
CA ASN A 109 12.20 7.58 -7.27
C ASN A 109 10.66 7.57 -7.48
N VAL A 110 9.95 6.83 -6.62
CA VAL A 110 8.49 6.71 -6.70
C VAL A 110 7.83 8.06 -6.45
N GLY A 111 8.26 8.78 -5.41
CA GLY A 111 7.75 10.11 -5.12
C GLY A 111 7.90 11.07 -6.30
N GLY A 112 9.05 11.05 -7.01
CA GLY A 112 9.24 11.87 -8.21
C GLY A 112 8.39 11.42 -9.41
N ALA A 113 7.98 10.14 -9.47
CA ALA A 113 7.07 9.67 -10.51
C ALA A 113 5.62 10.12 -10.28
N LEU A 114 5.22 10.34 -9.02
CA LEU A 114 3.90 10.82 -8.62
C LEU A 114 3.86 12.36 -8.52
N ASP A 115 4.87 12.95 -7.89
CA ASP A 115 4.90 14.39 -7.60
C ASP A 115 3.69 14.83 -6.75
N LEU A 116 3.25 16.06 -6.87
CA LEU A 116 2.07 16.55 -6.16
C LEU A 116 0.80 15.84 -6.66
N GLY A 117 -0.03 15.42 -5.73
CA GLY A 117 -1.23 14.70 -6.08
C GLY A 117 -2.19 14.50 -4.89
N VAL A 118 -3.24 13.77 -5.18
CA VAL A 118 -4.32 13.45 -4.23
C VAL A 118 -4.56 11.95 -4.24
N LEU A 119 -4.62 11.37 -3.05
CA LEU A 119 -5.10 10.01 -2.82
C LEU A 119 -6.58 10.08 -2.44
N THR A 120 -7.43 9.40 -3.21
CA THR A 120 -8.85 9.20 -2.93
C THR A 120 -9.08 7.73 -2.58
N VAL A 121 -9.71 7.47 -1.46
CA VAL A 121 -10.12 6.13 -1.01
C VAL A 121 -11.63 6.07 -1.05
N ILE A 122 -12.18 5.20 -1.90
CA ILE A 122 -13.61 5.02 -2.10
C ILE A 122 -13.99 3.64 -1.56
N LYS A 123 -14.96 3.60 -0.64
CA LYS A 123 -15.50 2.37 -0.07
C LYS A 123 -16.97 2.24 -0.47
N ASP A 124 -17.26 1.29 -1.34
CA ASP A 124 -18.62 0.87 -1.67
C ASP A 124 -19.01 -0.26 -0.72
N ILE A 125 -19.83 0.07 0.26
CA ILE A 125 -20.33 -0.84 1.31
C ILE A 125 -21.83 -1.07 1.19
N GLY A 126 -22.39 -0.90 -0.01
CA GLY A 126 -23.80 -1.11 -0.29
C GLY A 126 -24.73 0.03 0.16
N LEU A 127 -24.18 1.21 0.45
CA LEU A 127 -24.98 2.42 0.72
C LEU A 127 -25.41 3.08 -0.60
N LYS A 128 -26.39 3.99 -0.52
CA LYS A 128 -26.88 4.74 -1.68
C LYS A 128 -25.76 5.46 -2.44
N GLU A 129 -24.79 5.97 -1.69
CA GLU A 129 -23.57 6.60 -2.22
C GLU A 129 -22.36 5.98 -1.53
N PRO A 130 -21.28 5.67 -2.27
CA PRO A 130 -20.05 5.20 -1.67
C PRO A 130 -19.43 6.25 -0.75
N TYR A 131 -18.80 5.81 0.32
CA TYR A 131 -17.97 6.70 1.13
C TYR A 131 -16.68 7.02 0.37
N ALA A 132 -16.30 8.29 0.34
CA ALA A 132 -15.04 8.74 -0.24
C ALA A 132 -14.27 9.63 0.73
N GLY A 133 -13.04 9.21 1.07
CA GLY A 133 -12.06 10.02 1.81
C GLY A 133 -10.95 10.47 0.88
N GLN A 134 -10.45 11.70 1.09
CA GLN A 134 -9.46 12.29 0.19
C GLN A 134 -8.37 13.01 0.99
N VAL A 135 -7.10 12.79 0.62
CA VAL A 135 -5.95 13.46 1.22
C VAL A 135 -4.94 13.86 0.13
N GLN A 136 -4.20 14.94 0.39
CA GLN A 136 -3.04 15.26 -0.45
C GLN A 136 -1.92 14.25 -0.21
N LEU A 137 -1.16 13.92 -1.24
CA LEU A 137 0.06 13.13 -1.09
C LEU A 137 1.07 13.93 -0.25
N VAL A 138 1.63 13.28 0.77
CA VAL A 138 2.68 13.86 1.64
C VAL A 138 4.06 13.63 1.07
N SER A 139 4.31 12.47 0.48
CA SER A 139 5.61 12.10 -0.09
C SER A 139 5.52 11.46 -1.48
N GLY A 140 4.38 10.91 -1.84
CA GLY A 140 4.23 10.08 -3.03
C GLY A 140 4.90 8.70 -2.93
N GLU A 141 5.42 8.32 -1.76
CA GLU A 141 6.00 6.98 -1.50
C GLU A 141 4.93 5.94 -1.16
N ILE A 142 3.65 6.31 -1.21
CA ILE A 142 2.43 5.50 -1.02
C ILE A 142 2.24 5.01 0.41
N ALA A 143 3.25 4.43 1.06
CA ALA A 143 3.13 3.96 2.44
C ALA A 143 2.85 5.11 3.42
N GLU A 144 3.60 6.20 3.31
CA GLU A 144 3.41 7.42 4.10
C GLU A 144 2.08 8.10 3.78
N ASP A 145 1.68 8.11 2.52
CA ASP A 145 0.41 8.70 2.07
C ASP A 145 -0.79 7.92 2.64
N LEU A 146 -0.72 6.59 2.69
CA LEU A 146 -1.72 5.74 3.34
C LEU A 146 -1.73 5.90 4.86
N THR A 147 -0.54 6.02 5.49
CA THR A 147 -0.44 6.33 6.92
C THR A 147 -1.15 7.64 7.24
N TYR A 148 -0.91 8.67 6.44
CA TYR A 148 -1.56 9.97 6.58
C TYR A 148 -3.08 9.89 6.35
N TYR A 149 -3.52 9.13 5.34
CA TYR A 149 -4.93 8.88 5.10
C TYR A 149 -5.63 8.24 6.31
N PHE A 150 -5.05 7.20 6.89
CA PHE A 150 -5.63 6.53 8.07
C PHE A 150 -5.74 7.48 9.26
N ALA A 151 -4.71 8.28 9.50
CA ALA A 151 -4.71 9.21 10.62
C ALA A 151 -5.74 10.33 10.45
N THR A 152 -5.85 10.91 9.25
CA THR A 152 -6.64 12.13 9.02
C THR A 152 -8.08 11.86 8.59
N SER A 153 -8.31 10.84 7.76
CA SER A 153 -9.64 10.51 7.22
C SER A 153 -10.36 9.44 8.01
N GLU A 154 -9.64 8.43 8.51
CA GLU A 154 -10.24 7.34 9.30
C GLU A 154 -10.04 7.52 10.81
N GLN A 155 -9.28 8.53 11.23
CA GLN A 155 -8.95 8.79 12.63
C GLN A 155 -8.40 7.56 13.35
N THR A 156 -7.67 6.72 12.60
CA THR A 156 -7.08 5.47 13.09
C THR A 156 -5.56 5.59 13.02
N PRO A 157 -4.86 5.79 14.15
CA PRO A 157 -3.41 5.80 14.16
C PRO A 157 -2.85 4.51 13.58
N SER A 158 -2.03 4.64 12.54
CA SER A 158 -1.56 3.49 11.75
C SER A 158 -0.10 3.64 11.38
N SER A 159 0.60 2.52 11.27
CA SER A 159 1.91 2.42 10.63
C SER A 159 1.76 1.56 9.38
N VAL A 160 2.11 2.13 8.23
CA VAL A 160 2.09 1.42 6.94
C VAL A 160 3.52 1.32 6.42
N ALA A 161 3.94 0.12 6.05
CA ALA A 161 5.19 -0.09 5.35
C ALA A 161 4.95 -0.97 4.13
N LEU A 162 5.43 -0.51 2.98
CA LEU A 162 5.27 -1.18 1.69
C LEU A 162 6.60 -1.21 0.95
N GLY A 163 6.92 -2.34 0.33
CA GLY A 163 8.16 -2.51 -0.40
C GLY A 163 7.98 -3.29 -1.69
N VAL A 164 8.70 -2.87 -2.72
CA VAL A 164 8.88 -3.61 -3.97
C VAL A 164 10.34 -3.49 -4.37
N LEU A 165 11.02 -4.61 -4.47
CA LEU A 165 12.39 -4.71 -4.95
C LEU A 165 12.42 -5.31 -6.34
N MET A 166 13.10 -4.62 -7.26
CA MET A 166 13.23 -5.05 -8.65
C MET A 166 14.59 -5.70 -8.90
N ASN A 167 14.60 -6.74 -9.71
CA ASN A 167 15.82 -7.30 -10.28
C ASN A 167 16.36 -6.41 -11.41
N LYS A 168 17.64 -6.56 -11.75
CA LYS A 168 18.28 -5.83 -12.85
C LYS A 168 17.62 -6.07 -14.23
N ASN A 169 16.97 -7.20 -14.40
CA ASN A 169 16.24 -7.57 -15.63
C ASN A 169 14.78 -7.09 -15.64
N ASN A 170 14.42 -6.14 -14.79
CA ASN A 170 13.06 -5.58 -14.66
C ASN A 170 11.99 -6.62 -14.26
N THR A 171 12.35 -7.66 -13.53
CA THR A 171 11.38 -8.54 -12.85
C THR A 171 11.29 -8.20 -11.37
N VAL A 172 10.18 -8.57 -10.73
CA VAL A 172 10.01 -8.35 -9.28
C VAL A 172 10.81 -9.40 -8.50
N ASN A 173 11.70 -8.95 -7.63
CA ASN A 173 12.45 -9.81 -6.71
C ASN A 173 11.57 -10.18 -5.50
N CYS A 174 11.15 -9.18 -4.75
CA CYS A 174 10.19 -9.33 -3.65
C CYS A 174 9.23 -8.14 -3.62
N ALA A 175 8.05 -8.35 -3.07
CA ALA A 175 7.05 -7.32 -2.84
C ALA A 175 6.16 -7.71 -1.67
N GLY A 176 5.75 -6.73 -0.88
CA GLY A 176 4.86 -6.93 0.26
C GLY A 176 4.80 -5.71 1.17
N GLY A 177 4.29 -5.92 2.36
CA GLY A 177 4.16 -4.87 3.34
C GLY A 177 3.32 -5.25 4.54
N TYR A 178 3.08 -4.26 5.38
CA TYR A 178 2.16 -4.40 6.50
C TYR A 178 1.40 -3.10 6.77
N ILE A 179 0.26 -3.25 7.44
CA ILE A 179 -0.52 -2.19 8.04
C ILE A 179 -0.76 -2.58 9.49
N ILE A 180 -0.30 -1.77 10.43
CA ILE A 180 -0.51 -1.93 11.87
C ILE A 180 -1.35 -0.76 12.34
N GLN A 181 -2.42 -1.03 13.08
CA GLN A 181 -3.38 -0.03 13.53
C GLN A 181 -3.59 -0.12 15.03
N LEU A 182 -3.61 1.03 15.69
CA LEU A 182 -4.02 1.15 17.09
C LEU A 182 -5.54 1.25 17.16
N MET A 183 -6.13 0.42 18.00
CA MET A 183 -7.56 0.49 18.30
C MET A 183 -7.83 1.53 19.39
N PRO A 184 -9.06 2.01 19.54
CA PRO A 184 -9.41 2.91 20.64
C PRO A 184 -9.03 2.33 22.01
N ASP A 185 -8.71 3.19 22.94
CA ASP A 185 -8.43 2.86 24.34
C ASP A 185 -7.19 1.98 24.60
N VAL A 186 -6.21 2.00 23.69
CA VAL A 186 -4.92 1.33 23.89
C VAL A 186 -4.10 2.10 24.93
N GLU A 187 -3.52 1.37 25.88
CA GLU A 187 -2.64 1.94 26.92
C GLU A 187 -1.35 2.50 26.31
N ASP A 188 -0.88 3.64 26.84
CA ASP A 188 0.33 4.33 26.35
C ASP A 188 1.57 3.43 26.36
N GLU A 189 1.70 2.55 27.36
CA GLU A 189 2.81 1.59 27.44
C GLU A 189 2.87 0.65 26.22
N VAL A 190 1.70 0.24 25.71
CA VAL A 190 1.59 -0.60 24.50
C VAL A 190 2.01 0.17 23.27
N ILE A 191 1.65 1.45 23.19
CA ILE A 191 2.04 2.35 22.09
C ILE A 191 3.56 2.54 22.09
N ASP A 192 4.15 2.88 23.22
CA ASP A 192 5.60 3.09 23.38
C ASP A 192 6.38 1.83 22.97
N ARG A 193 5.90 0.67 23.40
CA ARG A 193 6.51 -0.61 23.03
C ARG A 193 6.42 -0.90 21.54
N LEU A 194 5.26 -0.64 20.93
CA LEU A 194 5.08 -0.80 19.49
C LEU A 194 6.01 0.12 18.71
N GLU A 195 6.11 1.39 19.10
CA GLU A 195 7.00 2.35 18.46
C GLU A 195 8.47 1.93 18.55
N ALA A 196 8.90 1.42 19.71
CA ALA A 196 10.26 0.90 19.90
C ALA A 196 10.56 -0.26 18.93
N VAL A 197 9.63 -1.22 18.82
CA VAL A 197 9.75 -2.35 17.88
C VAL A 197 9.80 -1.88 16.44
N LEU A 198 8.94 -0.93 16.05
CA LEU A 198 8.90 -0.42 14.68
C LEU A 198 10.18 0.33 14.29
N LYS A 199 10.80 1.06 15.24
CA LYS A 199 12.09 1.74 15.01
C LYS A 199 13.25 0.77 14.74
N GLU A 200 13.21 -0.42 15.33
CA GLU A 200 14.24 -1.46 15.16
C GLU A 200 13.92 -2.40 13.97
N THR A 201 12.71 -2.31 13.42
CA THR A 201 12.28 -3.18 12.32
C THR A 201 13.00 -2.80 11.02
N GLU A 202 13.61 -3.79 10.37
CA GLU A 202 14.26 -3.63 9.07
C GLU A 202 13.25 -3.24 7.98
N SER A 203 13.78 -2.79 6.83
CA SER A 203 12.92 -2.46 5.70
C SER A 203 12.12 -3.69 5.23
N VAL A 204 10.91 -3.47 4.74
CA VAL A 204 10.04 -4.54 4.20
C VAL A 204 10.78 -5.42 3.19
N THR A 205 11.58 -4.81 2.32
CA THR A 205 12.33 -5.56 1.29
C THR A 205 13.50 -6.36 1.84
N THR A 206 13.91 -6.15 3.08
CA THR A 206 14.88 -6.97 3.80
C THR A 206 14.20 -8.12 4.52
N LEU A 207 12.98 -7.91 5.00
CA LEU A 207 12.17 -8.92 5.70
C LEU A 207 11.58 -9.98 4.74
N LEU A 208 11.45 -9.66 3.45
CA LEU A 208 10.88 -10.53 2.40
C LEU A 208 11.94 -11.31 1.63
#